data_75235bf39bac89010046a2713c771857
#
_entry.id   75235bf39bac89010046a2713c771857
#
_cell.length_a   1.000
_cell.length_b   1.000
_cell.length_c   1.000
_cell.angle_alpha   90.00
_cell.angle_beta   90.00
_cell.angle_gamma   90.00
#
_symmetry.space_group_name_H-M   'P 1'
#
loop_
_entity.id
_entity.type
_entity.pdbx_description
1 polymer ?
#
loop_
_entity_poly.entity_id
_entity_poly.type
_entity_poly.pdbx_seq_one_letter_code
_entity_poly.pdbx_strand_id
1 'polypeptide(L)'
;KAWLLEGHRVDGRQKNEIRPLSAEVGVLPRVHGSGLFTRGQTQVLSVCTLDTLSACQKLDTIWEETEKRYMHHYNFPGYSVGEAKPARSPGRREIGHGALAERALLPVIPSVEEFPYAIRVVSEVVSSNGSTSQGSICGSTLALMDAGVPIKAPVAGISCGLIQDDNGGFT
;
A
#
# COMPACT_ATOMS: atom_id res chain seq x y z
N LYS A 1 12.82 -22.54 -8.97
CA LYS A 1 14.19 -22.38 -8.45
C LYS A 1 15.20 -22.48 -9.59
N ALA A 2 15.24 -23.57 -10.35
CA ALA A 2 16.23 -23.78 -11.42
C ALA A 2 16.31 -22.60 -12.41
N TRP A 3 15.20 -22.17 -13.01
CA TRP A 3 15.16 -21.05 -13.95
C TRP A 3 15.73 -19.74 -13.39
N LEU A 4 15.47 -19.45 -12.12
CA LEU A 4 16.00 -18.24 -11.48
C LEU A 4 17.50 -18.33 -11.22
N LEU A 5 18.03 -19.52 -10.90
CA LEU A 5 19.47 -19.75 -10.79
C LEU A 5 20.17 -19.62 -12.14
N GLU A 6 19.52 -20.04 -13.24
CA GLU A 6 19.97 -19.88 -14.62
C GLU A 6 19.81 -18.45 -15.18
N GLY A 7 19.26 -17.55 -14.38
CA GLY A 7 19.08 -16.15 -14.78
C GLY A 7 17.74 -15.81 -15.44
N HIS A 8 16.81 -16.76 -15.50
CA HIS A 8 15.52 -16.61 -16.17
C HIS A 8 14.37 -16.45 -15.18
N ARG A 9 13.45 -15.52 -15.45
CA ARG A 9 12.18 -15.41 -14.74
C ARG A 9 11.06 -16.07 -15.54
N VAL A 10 10.02 -16.57 -14.86
CA VAL A 10 8.90 -17.31 -15.47
C VAL A 10 8.20 -16.50 -16.57
N ASP A 11 8.17 -15.20 -16.43
CA ASP A 11 7.55 -14.26 -17.37
C ASP A 11 8.54 -13.64 -18.38
N GLY A 12 9.76 -14.17 -18.47
CA GLY A 12 10.78 -13.75 -19.44
C GLY A 12 11.57 -12.50 -19.08
N ARG A 13 11.24 -11.82 -17.96
CA ARG A 13 11.96 -10.62 -17.50
C ARG A 13 13.35 -10.97 -16.95
N GLN A 14 14.23 -9.97 -16.96
CA GLN A 14 15.52 -10.04 -16.27
C GLN A 14 15.29 -10.06 -14.74
N LYS A 15 16.30 -10.53 -13.98
CA LYS A 15 16.21 -10.64 -12.51
C LYS A 15 15.88 -9.31 -11.82
N ASN A 16 16.44 -8.20 -12.30
CA ASN A 16 16.26 -6.84 -11.78
C ASN A 16 15.20 -6.01 -12.54
N GLU A 17 14.49 -6.61 -13.48
CA GLU A 17 13.51 -5.91 -14.28
C GLU A 17 12.16 -5.78 -13.53
N ILE A 18 11.63 -4.56 -13.49
CA ILE A 18 10.32 -4.25 -12.93
C ILE A 18 9.30 -4.22 -14.08
N ARG A 19 8.07 -4.70 -13.83
CA ARG A 19 6.96 -4.57 -14.79
C ARG A 19 6.68 -3.10 -15.11
N PRO A 20 6.09 -2.79 -16.27
CA PRO A 20 5.69 -1.43 -16.61
C PRO A 20 4.87 -0.79 -15.51
N LEU A 21 5.18 0.48 -15.22
CA LEU A 21 4.53 1.26 -14.17
C LEU A 21 3.65 2.34 -14.80
N SER A 22 2.49 2.57 -14.18
CA SER A 22 1.73 3.81 -14.38
C SER A 22 1.19 4.33 -13.05
N ALA A 23 1.00 5.64 -13.00
CA ALA A 23 0.51 6.35 -11.82
C ALA A 23 -0.45 7.45 -12.27
N GLU A 24 -1.63 7.48 -11.67
CA GLU A 24 -2.66 8.46 -11.95
C GLU A 24 -3.15 9.05 -10.64
N VAL A 25 -3.46 10.34 -10.62
CA VAL A 25 -4.01 11.05 -9.47
C VAL A 25 -5.32 11.74 -9.85
N GLY A 26 -6.11 12.16 -8.86
CA GLY A 26 -7.39 12.83 -9.12
C GLY A 26 -8.41 11.92 -9.79
N VAL A 27 -8.30 10.61 -9.62
CA VAL A 27 -9.17 9.60 -10.28
C VAL A 27 -10.63 9.71 -9.80
N LEU A 28 -10.82 10.06 -8.53
CA LEU A 28 -12.14 10.19 -7.92
C LEU A 28 -12.42 11.68 -7.59
N PRO A 29 -13.46 12.29 -8.20
CA PRO A 29 -13.65 13.74 -8.12
C PRO A 29 -14.20 14.27 -6.79
N ARG A 30 -14.67 13.39 -5.88
CA ARG A 30 -15.34 13.79 -4.62
C ARG A 30 -14.59 13.42 -3.35
N VAL A 31 -13.38 12.89 -3.48
CA VAL A 31 -12.50 12.59 -2.36
C VAL A 31 -11.47 13.71 -2.18
N HIS A 32 -10.78 13.76 -1.04
CA HIS A 32 -9.75 14.76 -0.82
C HIS A 32 -8.50 14.48 -1.66
N GLY A 33 -8.17 13.20 -1.88
CA GLY A 33 -7.13 12.78 -2.80
C GLY A 33 -7.28 11.32 -3.19
N SER A 34 -6.87 10.98 -4.40
CA SER A 34 -6.89 9.60 -4.92
C SER A 34 -5.68 9.32 -5.78
N GLY A 35 -5.15 8.11 -5.67
CA GLY A 35 -4.03 7.63 -6.48
C GLY A 35 -4.31 6.22 -6.99
N LEU A 36 -4.19 6.03 -8.28
CA LEU A 36 -4.23 4.73 -8.94
C LEU A 36 -2.81 4.36 -9.35
N PHE A 37 -2.28 3.33 -8.72
CA PHE A 37 -0.96 2.79 -9.03
C PHE A 37 -1.08 1.45 -9.73
N THR A 38 -0.43 1.32 -10.87
CA THR A 38 -0.42 0.09 -11.67
C THR A 38 1.01 -0.37 -11.89
N ARG A 39 1.26 -1.66 -11.68
CA ARG A 39 2.51 -2.36 -12.00
C ARG A 39 2.19 -3.65 -12.74
N GLY A 40 2.29 -3.61 -14.06
CA GLY A 40 1.83 -4.71 -14.92
C GLY A 40 0.35 -4.98 -14.67
N GLN A 41 0.03 -6.17 -14.16
CA GLN A 41 -1.34 -6.59 -13.85
C GLN A 41 -1.77 -6.27 -12.40
N THR A 42 -0.88 -5.78 -11.55
CA THR A 42 -1.24 -5.35 -10.19
C THR A 42 -1.69 -3.91 -10.21
N GLN A 43 -2.90 -3.65 -9.73
CA GLN A 43 -3.50 -2.32 -9.69
C GLN A 43 -4.11 -2.07 -8.31
N VAL A 44 -3.77 -0.92 -7.71
CA VAL A 44 -4.25 -0.49 -6.39
C VAL A 44 -4.76 0.93 -6.49
N LEU A 45 -6.01 1.13 -6.10
CA LEU A 45 -6.62 2.45 -5.91
C LEU A 45 -6.52 2.83 -4.44
N SER A 46 -5.84 3.91 -4.14
CA SER A 46 -5.76 4.48 -2.80
C SER A 46 -6.52 5.79 -2.72
N VAL A 47 -7.29 5.97 -1.64
CA VAL A 47 -8.13 7.14 -1.40
C VAL A 47 -7.74 7.75 -0.07
N CYS A 48 -7.47 9.04 -0.07
CA CYS A 48 -7.19 9.83 1.12
C CYS A 48 -8.42 10.63 1.55
N THR A 49 -8.74 10.55 2.83
CA THR A 49 -9.77 11.35 3.49
C THR A 49 -9.14 12.14 4.63
N LEU A 50 -9.44 13.42 4.67
CA LEU A 50 -8.99 14.35 5.71
C LEU A 50 -10.21 14.75 6.57
N ASP A 51 -10.02 14.85 7.88
CA ASP A 51 -11.07 15.28 8.80
C ASP A 51 -10.44 16.02 9.99
N THR A 52 -11.27 16.55 10.85
CA THR A 52 -10.84 17.20 12.10
C THR A 52 -10.14 16.19 13.03
N LEU A 53 -9.36 16.69 13.97
CA LEU A 53 -8.64 15.84 14.95
C LEU A 53 -9.60 14.99 15.82
N SER A 54 -10.86 15.38 15.96
CA SER A 54 -11.85 14.56 16.67
C SER A 54 -12.16 13.22 15.97
N ALA A 55 -11.81 13.09 14.68
CA ALA A 55 -11.95 11.84 13.91
C ALA A 55 -10.73 10.90 14.04
N CYS A 56 -9.74 11.23 14.88
CA CYS A 56 -8.64 10.31 15.20
C CYS A 56 -9.17 9.01 15.79
N GLN A 57 -8.57 7.91 15.42
CA GLN A 57 -8.95 6.61 15.95
C GLN A 57 -8.51 6.51 17.41
N LYS A 58 -9.45 6.33 18.32
CA LYS A 58 -9.15 6.02 19.72
C LYS A 58 -8.77 4.55 19.85
N LEU A 59 -7.62 4.31 20.46
CA LEU A 59 -7.11 2.99 20.78
C LEU A 59 -7.23 2.79 22.29
N ASP A 60 -8.22 2.01 22.69
CA ASP A 60 -8.41 1.58 24.08
C ASP A 60 -7.72 0.22 24.24
N THR A 61 -6.56 0.23 24.86
CA THR A 61 -5.77 -0.96 25.14
C THR A 61 -5.70 -1.20 26.65
N ILE A 62 -5.33 -2.41 27.08
CA ILE A 62 -5.14 -2.72 28.51
C ILE A 62 -4.00 -1.94 29.18
N TRP A 63 -3.17 -1.25 28.39
CA TRP A 63 -2.00 -0.52 28.89
C TRP A 63 -2.22 1.00 28.95
N GLU A 64 -2.78 1.58 27.90
CA GLU A 64 -3.06 3.01 27.82
C GLU A 64 -4.10 3.31 26.74
N GLU A 65 -4.81 4.43 26.91
CA GLU A 65 -5.62 5.04 25.85
C GLU A 65 -4.72 5.92 24.99
N THR A 66 -4.69 5.67 23.69
CA THR A 66 -3.93 6.46 22.71
C THR A 66 -4.79 6.85 21.53
N GLU A 67 -4.40 7.91 20.84
CA GLU A 67 -5.08 8.36 19.64
C GLU A 67 -4.16 8.16 18.43
N LYS A 68 -4.75 7.66 17.36
CA LYS A 68 -4.07 7.43 16.10
C LYS A 68 -4.61 8.38 15.05
N ARG A 69 -3.79 9.37 14.67
CA ARG A 69 -4.13 10.42 13.73
C ARG A 69 -4.00 9.97 12.26
N TYR A 70 -2.98 9.18 11.95
CA TYR A 70 -2.78 8.58 10.63
C TYR A 70 -3.26 7.14 10.65
N MET A 71 -4.21 6.81 9.79
CA MET A 71 -4.81 5.48 9.66
C MET A 71 -4.63 4.98 8.23
N HIS A 72 -4.20 3.74 8.08
CA HIS A 72 -4.12 3.09 6.78
C HIS A 72 -4.92 1.79 6.79
N HIS A 73 -5.92 1.68 5.91
CA HIS A 73 -6.72 0.49 5.71
C HIS A 73 -6.44 -0.12 4.34
N TYR A 74 -6.47 -1.44 4.29
CA TYR A 74 -6.17 -2.20 3.08
C TYR A 74 -7.24 -3.25 2.86
N ASN A 75 -7.77 -3.31 1.65
CA ASN A 75 -8.78 -4.27 1.24
C ASN A 75 -8.28 -5.11 0.07
N PHE A 76 -8.52 -6.42 0.16
CA PHE A 76 -8.17 -7.39 -0.87
C PHE A 76 -9.42 -8.21 -1.24
N PRO A 77 -10.33 -7.63 -2.04
CA PRO A 77 -11.57 -8.30 -2.42
C PRO A 77 -11.31 -9.46 -3.39
N GLY A 78 -12.20 -10.45 -3.38
CA GLY A 78 -12.07 -11.65 -4.21
C GLY A 78 -11.95 -11.35 -5.71
N TYR A 79 -12.64 -10.32 -6.20
CA TYR A 79 -12.60 -9.95 -7.61
C TYR A 79 -11.19 -9.57 -8.09
N SER A 80 -10.30 -9.11 -7.21
CA SER A 80 -8.91 -8.75 -7.55
C SER A 80 -8.09 -9.93 -8.08
N VAL A 81 -8.53 -11.15 -7.79
CA VAL A 81 -7.94 -12.42 -8.26
C VAL A 81 -8.95 -13.31 -9.00
N GLY A 82 -10.11 -12.74 -9.40
CA GLY A 82 -11.14 -13.46 -10.13
C GLY A 82 -11.95 -14.45 -9.29
N GLU A 83 -11.96 -14.31 -7.97
CA GLU A 83 -12.71 -15.18 -7.07
C GLU A 83 -14.05 -14.57 -6.65
N ALA A 84 -15.11 -15.37 -6.67
CA ALA A 84 -16.39 -15.03 -6.08
C ALA A 84 -16.36 -15.31 -4.57
N LYS A 85 -16.15 -14.27 -3.78
CA LYS A 85 -16.14 -14.35 -2.32
C LYS A 85 -17.19 -13.43 -1.71
N PRO A 86 -17.88 -13.83 -0.62
CA PRO A 86 -18.72 -12.90 0.12
C PRO A 86 -17.90 -11.78 0.72
N ALA A 87 -18.45 -10.55 0.73
CA ALA A 87 -17.85 -9.43 1.43
C ALA A 87 -17.88 -9.70 2.94
N ARG A 88 -16.73 -9.71 3.56
CA ARG A 88 -16.54 -9.93 5.00
C ARG A 88 -15.60 -8.85 5.57
N SER A 89 -15.55 -8.76 6.88
CA SER A 89 -14.55 -7.93 7.55
C SER A 89 -13.13 -8.35 7.15
N PRO A 90 -12.16 -7.39 7.11
CA PRO A 90 -10.77 -7.69 6.77
C PRO A 90 -10.21 -8.81 7.65
N GLY A 91 -9.54 -9.78 7.04
CA GLY A 91 -8.85 -10.84 7.74
C GLY A 91 -7.49 -10.38 8.26
N ARG A 92 -6.78 -11.28 8.96
CA ARG A 92 -5.44 -10.97 9.51
C ARG A 92 -4.42 -10.57 8.45
N ARG A 93 -4.56 -11.11 7.24
CA ARG A 93 -3.68 -10.78 6.11
C ARG A 93 -3.87 -9.32 5.69
N GLU A 94 -5.11 -8.88 5.49
CA GLU A 94 -5.44 -7.50 5.13
C GLU A 94 -5.00 -6.52 6.22
N ILE A 95 -5.22 -6.85 7.47
CA ILE A 95 -4.75 -6.06 8.62
C ILE A 95 -3.23 -5.93 8.62
N GLY A 96 -2.50 -7.02 8.40
CA GLY A 96 -1.04 -7.01 8.35
C GLY A 96 -0.48 -6.20 7.16
N HIS A 97 -1.12 -6.30 5.98
CA HIS A 97 -0.74 -5.50 4.81
C HIS A 97 -1.01 -4.00 5.01
N GLY A 98 -2.14 -3.66 5.65
CA GLY A 98 -2.45 -2.28 6.04
C GLY A 98 -1.43 -1.71 7.02
N ALA A 99 -1.09 -2.48 8.05
CA ALA A 99 -0.09 -2.08 9.04
C ALA A 99 1.32 -1.90 8.43
N LEU A 100 1.68 -2.71 7.43
CA LEU A 100 2.95 -2.55 6.70
C LEU A 100 2.98 -1.22 5.94
N ALA A 101 1.94 -0.90 5.21
CA ALA A 101 1.84 0.35 4.46
C ALA A 101 1.79 1.57 5.40
N GLU A 102 1.09 1.46 6.51
CA GLU A 102 1.04 2.50 7.53
C GLU A 102 2.42 2.81 8.10
N ARG A 103 3.17 1.78 8.51
CA ARG A 103 4.53 1.95 9.04
C ARG A 103 5.51 2.54 8.02
N ALA A 104 5.33 2.22 6.75
CA ALA A 104 6.15 2.77 5.67
C ALA A 104 5.93 4.28 5.48
N LEU A 105 4.70 4.76 5.65
CA LEU A 105 4.33 6.14 5.42
C LEU A 105 4.39 7.02 6.68
N LEU A 106 4.20 6.44 7.87
CA LEU A 106 4.18 7.18 9.13
C LEU A 106 5.37 8.13 9.35
N PRO A 107 6.62 7.77 9.00
CA PRO A 107 7.78 8.67 9.16
C PRO A 107 7.75 9.94 8.31
N VAL A 108 6.97 9.92 7.22
CA VAL A 108 6.88 11.07 6.28
C VAL A 108 5.61 11.90 6.47
N ILE A 109 4.68 11.46 7.31
CA ILE A 109 3.48 12.22 7.66
C ILE A 109 3.91 13.48 8.43
N PRO A 110 3.38 14.67 8.08
CA PRO A 110 3.68 15.91 8.78
C PRO A 110 3.20 15.87 10.24
N SER A 111 3.77 16.71 11.09
CA SER A 111 3.33 16.85 12.47
C SER A 111 1.91 17.43 12.57
N VAL A 112 1.30 17.37 13.73
CA VAL A 112 -0.04 17.95 13.95
C VAL A 112 -0.03 19.47 13.86
N GLU A 113 1.09 20.10 14.24
CA GLU A 113 1.30 21.55 14.17
C GLU A 113 1.40 22.04 12.71
N GLU A 114 2.03 21.25 11.86
CA GLU A 114 2.20 21.55 10.43
C GLU A 114 0.91 21.26 9.62
N PHE A 115 0.18 20.21 10.00
CA PHE A 115 -1.01 19.75 9.27
C PHE A 115 -2.06 19.21 10.26
N PRO A 116 -2.95 20.06 10.82
CA PRO A 116 -3.83 19.71 11.94
C PRO A 116 -5.09 18.93 11.52
N TYR A 117 -4.92 17.84 10.78
CA TYR A 117 -6.02 16.97 10.32
C TYR A 117 -5.76 15.51 10.69
N ALA A 118 -6.81 14.78 10.99
CA ALA A 118 -6.82 13.34 10.95
C ALA A 118 -6.74 12.89 9.49
N ILE A 119 -5.89 11.90 9.21
CA ILE A 119 -5.61 11.42 7.86
C ILE A 119 -5.97 9.94 7.80
N ARG A 120 -6.88 9.58 6.91
CA ARG A 120 -7.24 8.18 6.65
C ARG A 120 -6.99 7.84 5.19
N VAL A 121 -6.16 6.83 4.94
CA VAL A 121 -5.96 6.27 3.62
C VAL A 121 -6.57 4.89 3.55
N VAL A 122 -7.33 4.63 2.50
CA VAL A 122 -7.90 3.31 2.19
C VAL A 122 -7.33 2.86 0.85
N SER A 123 -6.69 1.71 0.81
CA SER A 123 -6.17 1.10 -0.42
C SER A 123 -7.01 -0.10 -0.80
N GLU A 124 -7.63 -0.03 -1.97
CA GLU A 124 -8.40 -1.10 -2.60
C GLU A 124 -7.56 -1.78 -3.68
N VAL A 125 -7.36 -3.08 -3.57
CA VAL A 125 -6.71 -3.86 -4.61
C VAL A 125 -7.72 -4.17 -5.71
N VAL A 126 -7.57 -3.52 -6.86
CA VAL A 126 -8.45 -3.70 -8.02
C VAL A 126 -8.09 -4.95 -8.80
N SER A 127 -6.79 -5.18 -8.99
CA SER A 127 -6.26 -6.37 -9.65
C SER A 127 -4.94 -6.79 -8.98
N SER A 128 -4.67 -8.08 -8.93
CA SER A 128 -3.48 -8.61 -8.25
C SER A 128 -2.71 -9.63 -9.10
N ASN A 129 -1.45 -9.34 -9.30
CA ASN A 129 -0.42 -10.30 -9.73
C ASN A 129 0.80 -10.18 -8.78
N GLY A 130 0.53 -10.25 -7.47
CA GLY A 130 1.53 -10.19 -6.40
C GLY A 130 1.95 -8.78 -5.97
N SER A 131 2.55 -8.69 -4.80
CA SER A 131 3.13 -7.49 -4.17
C SER A 131 2.18 -6.29 -4.09
N THR A 132 0.92 -6.56 -3.73
CA THR A 132 -0.14 -5.55 -3.64
C THR A 132 0.03 -4.59 -2.46
N SER A 133 0.65 -5.05 -1.35
CA SER A 133 0.99 -4.17 -0.22
C SER A 133 2.01 -3.10 -0.62
N GLN A 134 3.01 -3.45 -1.43
CA GLN A 134 3.95 -2.47 -1.99
C GLN A 134 3.25 -1.53 -2.98
N GLY A 135 2.30 -2.06 -3.76
CA GLY A 135 1.44 -1.24 -4.61
C GLY A 135 0.59 -0.26 -3.79
N SER A 136 0.09 -0.68 -2.60
CA SER A 136 -0.67 0.21 -1.72
C SER A 136 0.18 1.33 -1.13
N ILE A 137 1.46 1.11 -0.84
CA ILE A 137 2.39 2.17 -0.42
C ILE A 137 2.54 3.21 -1.52
N CYS A 138 2.79 2.78 -2.76
CA CYS A 138 2.91 3.68 -3.90
C CYS A 138 1.62 4.46 -4.15
N GLY A 139 0.46 3.79 -4.20
CA GLY A 139 -0.84 4.42 -4.39
C GLY A 139 -1.19 5.40 -3.27
N SER A 140 -0.83 5.06 -2.03
CA SER A 140 -1.06 5.94 -0.87
C SER A 140 -0.21 7.19 -0.89
N THR A 141 1.05 7.10 -1.32
CA THR A 141 1.89 8.28 -1.57
C THR A 141 1.23 9.22 -2.57
N LEU A 142 0.73 8.69 -3.69
CA LEU A 142 0.01 9.46 -4.69
C LEU A 142 -1.24 10.12 -4.12
N ALA A 143 -2.06 9.37 -3.39
CA ALA A 143 -3.30 9.87 -2.79
C ALA A 143 -3.05 10.96 -1.72
N LEU A 144 -1.99 10.83 -0.90
CA LEU A 144 -1.59 11.83 0.08
C LEU A 144 -1.15 13.13 -0.59
N MET A 145 -0.33 13.02 -1.64
CA MET A 145 0.13 14.20 -2.39
C MET A 145 -1.02 14.87 -3.13
N ASP A 146 -1.93 14.11 -3.74
CA ASP A 146 -3.14 14.62 -4.40
C ASP A 146 -4.08 15.33 -3.42
N ALA A 147 -4.17 14.85 -2.17
CA ALA A 147 -4.91 15.48 -1.08
C ALA A 147 -4.24 16.76 -0.53
N GLY A 148 -3.06 17.13 -1.01
CA GLY A 148 -2.31 18.27 -0.51
C GLY A 148 -1.65 18.05 0.86
N VAL A 149 -1.50 16.82 1.32
CA VAL A 149 -0.76 16.52 2.55
C VAL A 149 0.72 16.76 2.32
N PRO A 150 1.38 17.67 3.09
CA PRO A 150 2.79 17.99 2.90
C PRO A 150 3.70 16.91 3.49
N ILE A 151 3.70 15.72 2.87
CA ILE A 151 4.59 14.63 3.26
C ILE A 151 6.06 15.05 3.07
N LYS A 152 6.93 14.62 3.98
CA LYS A 152 8.36 14.98 3.98
C LYS A 152 9.10 14.47 2.75
N ALA A 153 8.70 13.32 2.22
CA ALA A 153 9.27 12.71 1.01
C ALA A 153 8.29 11.68 0.45
N PRO A 154 8.30 11.43 -0.88
CA PRO A 154 7.54 10.32 -1.47
C PRO A 154 8.11 8.99 -1.02
N VAL A 155 7.22 8.02 -0.75
CA VAL A 155 7.58 6.65 -0.36
C VAL A 155 7.10 5.69 -1.43
N ALA A 156 7.97 4.77 -1.84
CA ALA A 156 7.62 3.70 -2.77
C ALA A 156 7.91 2.33 -2.14
N GLY A 157 7.12 1.34 -2.51
CA GLY A 157 7.28 -0.04 -2.08
C GLY A 157 7.73 -0.94 -3.24
N ILE A 158 8.73 -1.78 -2.98
CA ILE A 158 9.15 -2.84 -3.88
C ILE A 158 9.37 -4.12 -3.11
N SER A 159 9.09 -5.28 -3.71
CA SER A 159 9.43 -6.58 -3.13
C SER A 159 10.65 -7.16 -3.82
N CYS A 160 11.55 -7.72 -3.00
CA CYS A 160 12.69 -8.48 -3.47
C CYS A 160 12.52 -9.95 -3.05
N GLY A 161 12.89 -10.87 -3.94
CA GLY A 161 12.96 -12.30 -3.65
C GLY A 161 14.42 -12.72 -3.45
N LEU A 162 14.64 -13.63 -2.53
CA LEU A 162 15.94 -14.26 -2.29
C LEU A 162 15.82 -15.76 -2.48
N ILE A 163 16.68 -16.33 -3.28
CA ILE A 163 16.74 -17.78 -3.52
C ILE A 163 18.12 -18.28 -3.20
N GLN A 164 18.18 -19.30 -2.34
CA GLN A 164 19.42 -20.02 -2.05
C GLN A 164 19.60 -21.20 -3.02
N ASP A 165 20.77 -21.37 -3.57
CA ASP A 165 21.18 -22.56 -4.31
C ASP A 165 21.53 -23.72 -3.36
N ASP A 166 21.90 -24.86 -3.93
CA ASP A 166 22.19 -26.06 -3.13
C ASP A 166 23.61 -26.03 -2.54
N ASN A 167 24.45 -25.08 -2.95
CA ASN A 167 25.82 -24.84 -2.47
C ASN A 167 25.92 -23.66 -1.48
N GLY A 168 24.79 -23.11 -1.06
CA GLY A 168 24.72 -21.98 -0.12
C GLY A 168 24.89 -20.60 -0.75
N GLY A 169 25.00 -20.49 -2.08
CA GLY A 169 24.98 -19.22 -2.82
C GLY A 169 23.58 -18.61 -2.87
N PHE A 170 23.49 -17.29 -3.04
CA PHE A 170 22.21 -16.56 -3.09
C PHE A 170 22.04 -15.83 -4.43
N THR A 171 20.81 -15.81 -4.89
CA THR A 171 20.37 -15.05 -6.07
C THR A 171 19.13 -14.24 -5.73
#